data_32221b694da224f648fac9f70d941158
#
_entry.id   32221b694da224f648fac9f70d941158
#
_cell.length_a   1.000
_cell.length_b   1.000
_cell.length_c   1.000
_cell.angle_alpha   90.00
_cell.angle_beta   90.00
_cell.angle_gamma   90.00
#
_symmetry.space_group_name_H-M   'P 1'
#
loop_
_entity.id
_entity.type
_entity.pdbx_description
1 polymer ?
#
loop_
_entity_poly.entity_id
_entity_poly.type
_entity_poly.pdbx_seq_one_letter_code
_entity_poly.pdbx_strand_id
1 'polypeptide(L)'
;MTKIIGIDLGTSNSAAAVLEGGRPALVPSAEGTSLYGKSFPSYVAFTKDGQRLVGEPAKRQAVANPEGTISAFKRKMGTSFKYSIMGKDYTPQELSAILLQKIKKDSEAFLGEEVKQAVITVPAYFDDNQRQATKDAGEIAGLEVVRLVNEPTAAALAYGVDKTGKDMKILVYDFGGGTLDVTIMEFGKGVFEVKSTNGDTQLGGTDMDNAIVKFLVDEIKKQAGVDISNDRQAMQRLREAGERAKIELSNTLTSEINLPFLTMGPGNAPVHFTYSLTRAKLEDIVLPIVEKTTKPVMQALKDAKLEPKDIEKIILVGGPTRMPIVQRYVEQLLGKKIERGVDPMEAVAFGAAIQAGVLTGEVKDIVLLDVTPLSLGLETLGGVMTKLIEKNTTIPIKKTQVFTTAEDSQSAVDIHILQGERPMAKDNIELGRFQLTGIPPARRGTPQIEVTYDIDSNGILHVTAKDKATGKEQNMQVVAPNKMSRDDIEKKIKEAEQFAEEDKKAYANVEVRNEAESLVYSTEHSLKEFKDKIPADVAKKIEDAKAKLQEAVDKDDTDAIRSGIDNLKQALQDIGASVYGQGAGGGSGSGPGPDQNAGPSPGQEGGGGGGPDDSVNADFKVNK
;
A
#
# COMPACT_ATOMS: atom_id res chain seq x y z
N MET A 1 -34.81 18.81 5.42
CA MET A 1 -33.97 17.82 4.74
C MET A 1 -33.27 17.02 5.81
N THR A 2 -33.23 15.70 5.71
CA THR A 2 -32.52 14.84 6.67
C THR A 2 -31.04 15.20 6.61
N LYS A 3 -30.43 15.51 7.76
CA LYS A 3 -28.99 15.81 7.80
C LYS A 3 -28.16 14.56 7.51
N ILE A 4 -27.12 14.73 6.69
CA ILE A 4 -26.12 13.71 6.43
C ILE A 4 -24.93 13.97 7.33
N ILE A 5 -24.49 12.98 8.10
CA ILE A 5 -23.29 13.09 8.93
C ILE A 5 -22.05 12.59 8.18
N GLY A 6 -20.92 13.24 8.42
CA GLY A 6 -19.60 12.75 7.98
C GLY A 6 -18.95 11.95 9.10
N ILE A 7 -18.49 10.75 8.79
CA ILE A 7 -17.85 9.85 9.77
C ILE A 7 -16.43 9.50 9.30
N ASP A 8 -15.46 9.80 10.13
CA ASP A 8 -14.13 9.22 10.09
C ASP A 8 -14.17 7.91 10.91
N LEU A 9 -14.15 6.77 10.21
CA LEU A 9 -14.10 5.45 10.84
C LEU A 9 -12.64 5.02 11.02
N GLY A 10 -11.95 5.54 12.03
CA GLY A 10 -10.52 5.30 12.25
C GLY A 10 -10.19 3.98 12.95
N THR A 11 -8.92 3.53 12.83
CA THR A 11 -8.45 2.28 13.44
C THR A 11 -8.42 2.35 14.97
N SER A 12 -7.93 3.45 15.53
CA SER A 12 -7.79 3.66 16.98
C SER A 12 -8.87 4.56 17.55
N ASN A 13 -9.24 5.59 16.81
CA ASN A 13 -10.27 6.55 17.17
C ASN A 13 -11.08 6.88 15.93
N SER A 14 -12.39 7.07 16.12
CA SER A 14 -13.32 7.52 15.08
C SER A 14 -13.89 8.89 15.46
N ALA A 15 -14.32 9.64 14.48
CA ALA A 15 -14.93 10.95 14.72
C ALA A 15 -16.15 11.14 13.80
N ALA A 16 -17.10 11.94 14.25
CA ALA A 16 -18.22 12.36 13.41
C ALA A 16 -18.33 13.88 13.40
N ALA A 17 -18.76 14.40 12.26
CA ALA A 17 -19.01 15.84 12.08
C ALA A 17 -20.26 16.07 11.24
N VAL A 18 -20.85 17.24 11.41
CA VAL A 18 -22.00 17.71 10.63
C VAL A 18 -21.68 19.08 10.04
N LEU A 19 -22.31 19.43 8.94
CA LEU A 19 -22.24 20.78 8.41
C LEU A 19 -23.33 21.64 9.05
N GLU A 20 -22.92 22.73 9.73
CA GLU A 20 -23.83 23.69 10.34
C GLU A 20 -23.51 25.10 9.84
N GLY A 21 -24.45 25.73 9.15
CA GLY A 21 -24.27 27.07 8.59
C GLY A 21 -23.05 27.17 7.66
N GLY A 22 -22.76 26.11 6.89
CA GLY A 22 -21.65 26.04 5.95
C GLY A 22 -20.28 25.76 6.60
N ARG A 23 -20.23 25.45 7.90
CA ARG A 23 -19.01 25.08 8.64
C ARG A 23 -19.13 23.70 9.26
N PRO A 24 -18.08 22.87 9.18
CA PRO A 24 -18.10 21.59 9.83
C PRO A 24 -17.98 21.74 11.36
N ALA A 25 -18.81 20.99 12.10
CA ALA A 25 -18.81 20.91 13.57
C ALA A 25 -18.68 19.46 14.01
N LEU A 26 -17.80 19.17 14.96
CA LEU A 26 -17.64 17.81 15.51
C LEU A 26 -18.83 17.46 16.40
N VAL A 27 -19.32 16.26 16.22
CA VAL A 27 -20.27 15.61 17.13
C VAL A 27 -19.50 15.09 18.34
N PRO A 28 -19.80 15.53 19.57
CA PRO A 28 -19.15 15.03 20.76
C PRO A 28 -19.70 13.63 21.12
N SER A 29 -18.83 12.79 21.72
CA SER A 29 -19.33 11.58 22.38
C SER A 29 -20.20 11.93 23.59
N ALA A 30 -21.25 11.16 23.84
CA ALA A 30 -22.12 11.34 25.00
C ALA A 30 -21.39 11.16 26.34
N GLU A 31 -20.27 10.43 26.36
CA GLU A 31 -19.40 10.27 27.53
C GLU A 31 -18.46 11.46 27.78
N GLY A 32 -18.51 12.49 26.93
CA GLY A 32 -17.67 13.68 27.02
C GLY A 32 -16.32 13.56 26.29
N THR A 33 -15.40 14.46 26.60
CA THR A 33 -14.08 14.49 25.95
C THR A 33 -13.16 13.42 26.53
N SER A 34 -12.51 12.67 25.63
CA SER A 34 -11.47 11.68 25.96
C SER A 34 -10.07 12.28 25.89
N LEU A 35 -9.04 11.47 26.14
CA LEU A 35 -7.62 11.85 25.89
C LEU A 35 -7.40 12.30 24.43
N TYR A 36 -8.27 11.93 23.53
CA TYR A 36 -8.24 12.24 22.10
C TYR A 36 -9.25 13.32 21.67
N GLY A 37 -9.69 14.15 22.62
CA GLY A 37 -10.66 15.21 22.37
C GLY A 37 -12.09 14.68 22.23
N LYS A 38 -12.80 15.10 21.17
CA LYS A 38 -14.20 14.71 20.91
C LYS A 38 -14.34 13.40 20.12
N SER A 39 -13.24 12.71 19.82
CA SER A 39 -13.27 11.45 19.07
C SER A 39 -13.73 10.28 19.94
N PHE A 40 -14.28 9.27 19.28
CA PHE A 40 -14.73 8.01 19.86
C PHE A 40 -13.59 6.99 19.80
N PRO A 41 -13.09 6.43 20.91
CA PRO A 41 -12.19 5.29 20.85
C PRO A 41 -12.81 4.13 20.04
N SER A 42 -12.10 3.58 19.07
CA SER A 42 -12.59 2.46 18.24
C SER A 42 -12.47 1.14 19.00
N TYR A 43 -13.19 1.04 20.12
CA TYR A 43 -13.24 -0.08 21.05
C TYR A 43 -14.66 -0.62 21.20
N VAL A 44 -14.79 -1.94 21.18
CA VAL A 44 -16.03 -2.66 21.50
C VAL A 44 -15.71 -3.69 22.57
N ALA A 45 -16.53 -3.77 23.59
CA ALA A 45 -16.35 -4.74 24.65
C ALA A 45 -17.66 -5.42 25.05
N PHE A 46 -17.55 -6.66 25.52
CA PHE A 46 -18.64 -7.47 26.03
C PHE A 46 -18.30 -7.86 27.48
N THR A 47 -19.20 -7.55 28.39
CA THR A 47 -19.05 -7.90 29.80
C THR A 47 -19.53 -9.34 30.05
N LYS A 48 -19.14 -9.93 31.17
CA LYS A 48 -19.51 -11.32 31.52
C LYS A 48 -21.04 -11.51 31.68
N ASP A 49 -21.75 -10.45 32.01
CA ASP A 49 -23.24 -10.40 32.12
C ASP A 49 -23.91 -10.08 30.77
N GLY A 50 -23.12 -10.04 29.66
CA GLY A 50 -23.63 -9.89 28.30
C GLY A 50 -23.90 -8.45 27.87
N GLN A 51 -23.53 -7.43 28.67
CA GLN A 51 -23.63 -6.04 28.25
C GLN A 51 -22.60 -5.71 27.17
N ARG A 52 -22.99 -4.87 26.21
CA ARG A 52 -22.14 -4.34 25.15
C ARG A 52 -21.72 -2.91 25.46
N LEU A 53 -20.43 -2.68 25.57
CA LEU A 53 -19.84 -1.36 25.77
C LEU A 53 -19.11 -0.92 24.49
N VAL A 54 -19.14 0.37 24.17
CA VAL A 54 -18.55 0.92 22.96
C VAL A 54 -17.86 2.24 23.29
N GLY A 55 -16.73 2.51 22.64
CA GLY A 55 -16.00 3.75 22.82
C GLY A 55 -15.21 3.80 24.13
N GLU A 56 -15.29 4.92 24.82
CA GLU A 56 -14.53 5.17 26.05
C GLU A 56 -14.87 4.16 27.17
N PRO A 57 -16.14 3.78 27.43
CA PRO A 57 -16.47 2.73 28.41
C PRO A 57 -15.82 1.38 28.08
N ALA A 58 -15.77 0.99 26.79
CA ALA A 58 -15.11 -0.23 26.36
C ALA A 58 -13.58 -0.14 26.58
N LYS A 59 -12.96 0.99 26.26
CA LYS A 59 -11.53 1.22 26.47
C LYS A 59 -11.16 1.14 27.96
N ARG A 60 -11.95 1.76 28.85
CA ARG A 60 -11.67 1.79 30.29
C ARG A 60 -11.66 0.41 30.92
N GLN A 61 -12.47 -0.52 30.44
CA GLN A 61 -12.48 -1.88 30.99
C GLN A 61 -11.45 -2.84 30.38
N ALA A 62 -10.70 -2.41 29.36
CA ALA A 62 -9.77 -3.29 28.64
C ALA A 62 -8.75 -3.98 29.55
N VAL A 63 -8.29 -3.31 30.62
CA VAL A 63 -7.39 -3.88 31.62
C VAL A 63 -8.07 -4.98 32.45
N ALA A 64 -9.32 -4.75 32.87
CA ALA A 64 -10.06 -5.69 33.70
C ALA A 64 -10.67 -6.86 32.89
N ASN A 65 -10.94 -6.62 31.61
CA ASN A 65 -11.58 -7.59 30.70
C ASN A 65 -10.88 -7.60 29.32
N PRO A 66 -9.61 -7.99 29.25
CA PRO A 66 -8.86 -7.97 28.00
C PRO A 66 -9.39 -8.99 26.97
N GLU A 67 -10.00 -10.09 27.42
CA GLU A 67 -10.57 -11.12 26.53
C GLU A 67 -11.93 -10.71 25.93
N GLY A 68 -12.67 -9.87 26.63
CA GLY A 68 -13.95 -9.36 26.15
C GLY A 68 -13.85 -8.01 25.43
N THR A 69 -12.65 -7.42 25.29
CA THR A 69 -12.45 -6.08 24.71
C THR A 69 -11.63 -6.14 23.43
N ILE A 70 -12.18 -5.61 22.35
CA ILE A 70 -11.57 -5.63 21.03
C ILE A 70 -11.34 -4.20 20.54
N SER A 71 -10.17 -3.98 19.94
CA SER A 71 -9.78 -2.75 19.28
C SER A 71 -9.11 -3.04 17.94
N ALA A 72 -8.84 -2.01 17.16
CA ALA A 72 -8.12 -2.09 15.87
C ALA A 72 -8.73 -3.08 14.86
N PHE A 73 -10.03 -3.40 14.99
CA PHE A 73 -10.72 -4.33 14.11
C PHE A 73 -10.81 -3.84 12.66
N LYS A 74 -10.67 -2.55 12.40
CA LYS A 74 -10.56 -1.98 11.04
C LYS A 74 -9.40 -2.58 10.24
N ARG A 75 -8.30 -2.97 10.91
CA ARG A 75 -7.16 -3.66 10.26
C ARG A 75 -7.51 -5.02 9.68
N LYS A 76 -8.63 -5.61 10.05
CA LYS A 76 -9.14 -6.90 9.54
C LYS A 76 -10.37 -6.74 8.65
N MET A 77 -10.75 -5.49 8.31
CA MET A 77 -11.89 -5.21 7.45
C MET A 77 -11.73 -5.90 6.07
N GLY A 78 -12.81 -6.42 5.53
CA GLY A 78 -12.79 -7.11 4.24
C GLY A 78 -12.20 -8.52 4.26
N THR A 79 -11.78 -9.05 5.43
CA THR A 79 -11.23 -10.39 5.59
C THR A 79 -12.22 -11.37 6.20
N SER A 80 -11.96 -12.67 6.09
CA SER A 80 -12.74 -13.73 6.74
C SER A 80 -12.40 -13.91 8.23
N PHE A 81 -11.56 -13.04 8.80
CA PHE A 81 -11.17 -13.10 10.20
C PHE A 81 -12.37 -12.94 11.12
N LYS A 82 -12.41 -13.71 12.20
CA LYS A 82 -13.43 -13.62 13.23
C LYS A 82 -12.80 -13.45 14.61
N TYR A 83 -13.39 -12.58 15.38
CA TYR A 83 -13.05 -12.39 16.78
C TYR A 83 -13.97 -13.29 17.63
N SER A 84 -13.39 -14.28 18.31
CA SER A 84 -14.16 -15.13 19.21
C SER A 84 -14.22 -14.49 20.60
N ILE A 85 -15.41 -14.02 20.98
CA ILE A 85 -15.63 -13.25 22.20
C ILE A 85 -16.74 -13.95 22.99
N MET A 86 -16.43 -14.45 24.17
CA MET A 86 -17.39 -15.14 25.05
C MET A 86 -18.21 -16.24 24.34
N GLY A 87 -17.53 -17.02 23.48
CA GLY A 87 -18.15 -18.13 22.77
C GLY A 87 -18.99 -17.73 21.54
N LYS A 88 -18.99 -16.46 21.15
CA LYS A 88 -19.62 -15.96 19.93
C LYS A 88 -18.58 -15.33 19.01
N ASP A 89 -18.70 -15.62 17.73
CA ASP A 89 -17.83 -15.05 16.69
C ASP A 89 -18.42 -13.74 16.15
N TYR A 90 -17.54 -12.74 16.01
CA TYR A 90 -17.85 -11.44 15.41
C TYR A 90 -16.90 -11.16 14.26
N THR A 91 -17.43 -10.70 13.14
CA THR A 91 -16.63 -10.21 12.02
C THR A 91 -16.16 -8.77 12.27
N PRO A 92 -15.10 -8.30 11.59
CA PRO A 92 -14.68 -6.90 11.65
C PRO A 92 -15.80 -5.92 11.26
N GLN A 93 -16.65 -6.30 10.29
CA GLN A 93 -17.82 -5.53 9.85
C GLN A 93 -18.84 -5.37 10.97
N GLU A 94 -19.17 -6.44 11.70
CA GLU A 94 -20.09 -6.39 12.83
C GLU A 94 -19.57 -5.51 13.97
N LEU A 95 -18.28 -5.60 14.31
CA LEU A 95 -17.66 -4.74 15.32
C LEU A 95 -17.65 -3.27 14.88
N SER A 96 -17.39 -3.01 13.60
CA SER A 96 -17.47 -1.67 13.03
C SER A 96 -18.90 -1.13 13.04
N ALA A 97 -19.88 -1.97 12.72
CA ALA A 97 -21.30 -1.60 12.78
C ALA A 97 -21.74 -1.22 14.20
N ILE A 98 -21.26 -1.95 15.21
CA ILE A 98 -21.52 -1.64 16.63
C ILE A 98 -20.98 -0.25 16.98
N LEU A 99 -19.77 0.11 16.53
CA LEU A 99 -19.21 1.43 16.73
C LEU A 99 -20.00 2.50 15.98
N LEU A 100 -20.37 2.23 14.72
CA LEU A 100 -21.18 3.15 13.91
C LEU A 100 -22.58 3.39 14.51
N GLN A 101 -23.22 2.36 15.12
CA GLN A 101 -24.47 2.51 15.87
C GLN A 101 -24.33 3.48 17.05
N LYS A 102 -23.21 3.42 17.77
CA LYS A 102 -22.92 4.37 18.86
C LYS A 102 -22.76 5.78 18.32
N ILE A 103 -21.97 5.97 17.25
CA ILE A 103 -21.75 7.27 16.60
C ILE A 103 -23.08 7.85 16.10
N LYS A 104 -23.93 7.01 15.47
CA LYS A 104 -25.26 7.41 15.02
C LYS A 104 -26.10 7.92 16.19
N LYS A 105 -26.20 7.13 17.26
CA LYS A 105 -27.00 7.48 18.47
C LYS A 105 -26.53 8.80 19.10
N ASP A 106 -25.21 9.02 19.20
CA ASP A 106 -24.67 10.24 19.78
C ASP A 106 -24.89 11.43 18.85
N SER A 107 -24.86 11.21 17.53
CA SER A 107 -25.18 12.24 16.52
C SER A 107 -26.66 12.63 16.60
N GLU A 108 -27.58 11.67 16.75
CA GLU A 108 -29.00 11.92 16.93
C GLU A 108 -29.28 12.72 18.21
N ALA A 109 -28.59 12.38 19.31
CA ALA A 109 -28.69 13.13 20.57
C ALA A 109 -28.17 14.57 20.44
N PHE A 110 -27.07 14.76 19.70
CA PHE A 110 -26.49 16.09 19.45
C PHE A 110 -27.37 16.95 18.56
N LEU A 111 -27.94 16.36 17.49
CA LEU A 111 -28.74 17.07 16.50
C LEU A 111 -30.20 17.27 16.92
N GLY A 112 -30.70 16.44 17.84
CA GLY A 112 -32.12 16.41 18.24
C GLY A 112 -33.05 15.86 17.14
N GLU A 113 -32.50 15.18 16.13
CA GLU A 113 -33.27 14.57 15.03
C GLU A 113 -32.65 13.22 14.61
N GLU A 114 -33.45 12.39 13.91
CA GLU A 114 -33.00 11.07 13.42
C GLU A 114 -31.95 11.22 12.32
N VAL A 115 -30.90 10.41 12.39
CA VAL A 115 -29.81 10.34 11.39
C VAL A 115 -29.97 9.06 10.58
N LYS A 116 -30.25 9.21 9.27
CA LYS A 116 -30.45 8.08 8.35
C LYS A 116 -29.28 7.88 7.39
N GLN A 117 -28.54 8.93 7.08
CA GLN A 117 -27.55 8.94 6.01
C GLN A 117 -26.18 9.36 6.53
N ALA A 118 -25.15 8.75 5.98
CA ALA A 118 -23.77 9.09 6.30
C ALA A 118 -22.85 9.07 5.09
N VAL A 119 -21.84 9.96 5.12
CA VAL A 119 -20.60 9.84 4.36
C VAL A 119 -19.59 9.19 5.28
N ILE A 120 -19.00 8.05 4.88
CA ILE A 120 -18.02 7.33 5.70
C ILE A 120 -16.67 7.35 4.97
N THR A 121 -15.59 7.57 5.72
CA THR A 121 -14.25 7.59 5.13
C THR A 121 -13.59 6.21 5.16
N VAL A 122 -12.72 6.00 4.18
CA VAL A 122 -11.89 4.81 4.05
C VAL A 122 -10.46 5.21 3.71
N PRO A 123 -9.44 4.46 4.11
CA PRO A 123 -8.08 4.66 3.62
C PRO A 123 -8.04 4.64 2.09
N ALA A 124 -7.22 5.50 1.49
CA ALA A 124 -7.14 5.58 0.04
C ALA A 124 -6.66 4.26 -0.58
N TYR A 125 -5.83 3.51 0.13
CA TYR A 125 -5.26 2.24 -0.31
C TYR A 125 -6.10 1.00 0.05
N PHE A 126 -7.36 1.20 0.51
CA PHE A 126 -8.30 0.08 0.69
C PHE A 126 -8.66 -0.54 -0.66
N ASP A 127 -8.61 -1.87 -0.70
CA ASP A 127 -9.14 -2.66 -1.81
C ASP A 127 -10.68 -2.66 -1.83
N ASP A 128 -11.25 -3.19 -2.91
CA ASP A 128 -12.70 -3.24 -3.09
C ASP A 128 -13.42 -4.01 -1.97
N ASN A 129 -12.80 -5.07 -1.45
CA ASN A 129 -13.37 -5.87 -0.36
C ASN A 129 -13.49 -5.08 0.92
N GLN A 130 -12.45 -4.28 1.23
CA GLN A 130 -12.41 -3.43 2.41
C GLN A 130 -13.41 -2.28 2.31
N ARG A 131 -13.58 -1.71 1.10
CA ARG A 131 -14.58 -0.67 0.81
C ARG A 131 -15.99 -1.19 0.96
N GLN A 132 -16.31 -2.33 0.35
CA GLN A 132 -17.62 -2.95 0.46
C GLN A 132 -17.93 -3.33 1.91
N ALA A 133 -16.98 -3.94 2.64
CA ALA A 133 -17.15 -4.28 4.05
C ALA A 133 -17.41 -3.04 4.94
N THR A 134 -16.83 -1.90 4.59
CA THR A 134 -17.10 -0.63 5.30
C THR A 134 -18.52 -0.14 5.01
N LYS A 135 -18.97 -0.24 3.76
CA LYS A 135 -20.35 0.08 3.38
C LYS A 135 -21.35 -0.83 4.10
N ASP A 136 -21.10 -2.14 4.10
CA ASP A 136 -21.93 -3.13 4.79
C ASP A 136 -22.02 -2.84 6.30
N ALA A 137 -20.91 -2.43 6.93
CA ALA A 137 -20.91 -2.04 8.35
C ALA A 137 -21.83 -0.84 8.61
N GLY A 138 -21.87 0.15 7.71
CA GLY A 138 -22.78 1.28 7.76
C GLY A 138 -24.24 0.83 7.66
N GLU A 139 -24.55 -0.05 6.70
CA GLU A 139 -25.91 -0.59 6.51
C GLU A 139 -26.36 -1.43 7.71
N ILE A 140 -25.50 -2.27 8.28
CA ILE A 140 -25.76 -3.03 9.52
C ILE A 140 -26.02 -2.08 10.70
N ALA A 141 -25.35 -0.91 10.71
CA ALA A 141 -25.58 0.12 11.73
C ALA A 141 -26.91 0.89 11.55
N GLY A 142 -27.64 0.64 10.46
CA GLY A 142 -28.87 1.35 10.12
C GLY A 142 -28.61 2.75 9.54
N LEU A 143 -27.50 2.89 8.82
CA LEU A 143 -27.13 4.08 8.06
C LEU A 143 -27.14 3.78 6.56
N GLU A 144 -27.80 4.59 5.77
CA GLU A 144 -27.60 4.61 4.33
C GLU A 144 -26.24 5.29 4.03
N VAL A 145 -25.27 4.53 3.55
CA VAL A 145 -23.95 5.06 3.17
C VAL A 145 -24.05 5.69 1.78
N VAL A 146 -24.32 6.99 1.75
CA VAL A 146 -24.52 7.74 0.49
C VAL A 146 -23.22 7.97 -0.27
N ARG A 147 -22.08 7.94 0.43
CA ARG A 147 -20.76 8.08 -0.18
C ARG A 147 -19.67 7.46 0.70
N LEU A 148 -18.74 6.74 0.06
CA LEU A 148 -17.41 6.47 0.62
C LEU A 148 -16.42 7.51 0.09
N VAL A 149 -15.59 8.09 0.97
CA VAL A 149 -14.57 9.09 0.61
C VAL A 149 -13.23 8.65 1.15
N ASN A 150 -12.18 8.80 0.36
CA ASN A 150 -10.82 8.51 0.83
C ASN A 150 -10.39 9.50 1.92
N GLU A 151 -9.79 9.00 3.00
CA GLU A 151 -9.34 9.78 4.16
C GLU A 151 -8.48 10.99 3.78
N PRO A 152 -7.41 10.84 2.96
CA PRO A 152 -6.60 11.98 2.55
C PRO A 152 -7.36 12.99 1.68
N THR A 153 -8.32 12.52 0.88
CA THR A 153 -9.17 13.39 0.06
C THR A 153 -10.13 14.20 0.93
N ALA A 154 -10.74 13.56 1.92
CA ALA A 154 -11.55 14.25 2.93
C ALA A 154 -10.72 15.30 3.69
N ALA A 155 -9.54 14.93 4.17
CA ALA A 155 -8.67 15.87 4.86
C ALA A 155 -8.31 17.10 4.01
N ALA A 156 -8.01 16.90 2.73
CA ALA A 156 -7.72 18.02 1.82
C ALA A 156 -8.90 19.00 1.68
N LEU A 157 -10.14 18.50 1.67
CA LEU A 157 -11.33 19.35 1.68
C LEU A 157 -11.38 20.25 2.92
N ALA A 158 -11.06 19.70 4.10
CA ALA A 158 -11.05 20.47 5.34
C ALA A 158 -10.04 21.63 5.31
N TYR A 159 -8.92 21.43 4.64
CA TYR A 159 -7.88 22.46 4.46
C TYR A 159 -8.18 23.43 3.31
N GLY A 160 -9.01 23.05 2.35
CA GLY A 160 -9.16 23.74 1.08
C GLY A 160 -10.36 24.69 0.95
N VAL A 161 -11.35 24.59 1.85
CA VAL A 161 -12.62 25.34 1.73
C VAL A 161 -12.46 26.85 1.72
N ASP A 162 -11.44 27.38 2.38
CA ASP A 162 -11.20 28.83 2.50
C ASP A 162 -10.21 29.39 1.45
N LYS A 163 -9.68 28.56 0.54
CA LYS A 163 -8.52 28.93 -0.29
C LYS A 163 -8.83 28.83 -1.78
N THR A 164 -9.75 29.66 -2.24
CA THR A 164 -10.08 29.78 -3.65
C THR A 164 -9.07 30.65 -4.40
N GLY A 165 -8.52 30.18 -5.52
CA GLY A 165 -7.96 31.06 -6.55
C GLY A 165 -6.60 30.73 -7.14
N LYS A 166 -5.85 29.74 -6.64
CA LYS A 166 -4.58 29.32 -7.25
C LYS A 166 -4.53 27.81 -7.40
N ASP A 167 -4.07 27.36 -8.55
CA ASP A 167 -3.73 25.97 -8.77
C ASP A 167 -2.57 25.60 -7.83
N MET A 168 -2.70 24.51 -7.07
CA MET A 168 -1.71 24.08 -6.09
C MET A 168 -1.50 22.58 -6.14
N LYS A 169 -0.26 22.13 -5.98
CA LYS A 169 0.11 20.73 -5.81
C LYS A 169 0.29 20.45 -4.32
N ILE A 170 -0.50 19.51 -3.82
CA ILE A 170 -0.60 19.20 -2.40
C ILE A 170 -0.18 17.75 -2.19
N LEU A 171 0.64 17.52 -1.16
CA LEU A 171 0.89 16.19 -0.63
C LEU A 171 0.14 16.06 0.70
N VAL A 172 -0.78 15.11 0.76
CA VAL A 172 -1.43 14.69 2.00
C VAL A 172 -0.68 13.48 2.54
N TYR A 173 -0.17 13.62 3.76
CA TYR A 173 0.52 12.56 4.49
C TYR A 173 -0.36 12.16 5.67
N ASP A 174 -1.15 11.10 5.45
CA ASP A 174 -2.05 10.55 6.46
C ASP A 174 -1.36 9.37 7.15
N PHE A 175 -0.90 9.62 8.37
CA PHE A 175 -0.28 8.62 9.21
C PHE A 175 -1.18 8.35 10.42
N GLY A 176 -2.07 7.39 10.22
CA GLY A 176 -3.09 7.01 11.19
C GLY A 176 -2.61 6.04 12.26
N GLY A 177 -3.56 5.52 13.04
CA GLY A 177 -3.26 4.51 14.06
C GLY A 177 -2.86 3.16 13.47
N GLY A 178 -3.32 2.84 12.27
CA GLY A 178 -3.13 1.53 11.64
C GLY A 178 -2.62 1.53 10.22
N THR A 179 -2.72 2.65 9.52
CA THR A 179 -2.41 2.79 8.10
C THR A 179 -1.59 4.04 7.84
N LEU A 180 -0.83 4.01 6.76
CA LEU A 180 -0.21 5.16 6.13
C LEU A 180 -0.81 5.33 4.74
N ASP A 181 -1.29 6.52 4.42
CA ASP A 181 -1.70 6.93 3.07
C ASP A 181 -0.96 8.19 2.66
N VAL A 182 -0.36 8.18 1.48
CA VAL A 182 0.31 9.33 0.88
C VAL A 182 -0.37 9.64 -0.43
N THR A 183 -0.99 10.80 -0.53
CA THR A 183 -1.77 11.20 -1.70
C THR A 183 -1.24 12.51 -2.27
N ILE A 184 -0.96 12.50 -3.56
CA ILE A 184 -0.60 13.68 -4.32
C ILE A 184 -1.85 14.15 -5.07
N MET A 185 -2.19 15.42 -4.91
CA MET A 185 -3.35 16.00 -5.57
C MET A 185 -3.08 17.42 -6.08
N GLU A 186 -3.80 17.79 -7.09
CA GLU A 186 -3.88 19.15 -7.59
C GLU A 186 -5.21 19.77 -7.18
N PHE A 187 -5.14 20.98 -6.69
CA PHE A 187 -6.30 21.79 -6.38
C PHE A 187 -6.30 23.04 -7.25
N GLY A 188 -7.40 23.29 -7.95
CA GLY A 188 -7.57 24.50 -8.74
C GLY A 188 -9.01 24.69 -9.16
N LYS A 189 -9.50 25.94 -9.13
CA LYS A 189 -10.87 26.32 -9.59
C LYS A 189 -12.00 25.49 -8.96
N GLY A 190 -11.85 25.11 -7.68
CA GLY A 190 -12.85 24.28 -6.99
C GLY A 190 -12.75 22.77 -7.26
N VAL A 191 -11.78 22.32 -8.05
CA VAL A 191 -11.57 20.89 -8.34
C VAL A 191 -10.40 20.39 -7.50
N PHE A 192 -10.63 19.31 -6.75
CA PHE A 192 -9.60 18.49 -6.11
C PHE A 192 -9.39 17.24 -6.96
N GLU A 193 -8.26 17.14 -7.61
CA GLU A 193 -7.92 16.02 -8.48
C GLU A 193 -6.76 15.22 -7.87
N VAL A 194 -7.00 13.98 -7.50
CA VAL A 194 -5.95 13.06 -7.07
C VAL A 194 -5.13 12.65 -8.30
N LYS A 195 -3.80 12.79 -8.21
CA LYS A 195 -2.85 12.38 -9.26
C LYS A 195 -2.26 11.01 -8.99
N SER A 196 -1.99 10.72 -7.73
CA SER A 196 -1.51 9.42 -7.30
C SER A 196 -1.80 9.20 -5.83
N THR A 197 -1.92 7.94 -5.43
CA THR A 197 -1.94 7.52 -4.04
C THR A 197 -1.03 6.31 -3.87
N ASN A 198 -0.38 6.22 -2.71
CA ASN A 198 0.40 5.07 -2.27
C ASN A 198 0.32 4.96 -0.76
N GLY A 199 0.58 3.79 -0.20
CA GLY A 199 0.43 3.62 1.23
C GLY A 199 0.90 2.27 1.75
N ASP A 200 0.64 2.06 3.05
CA ASP A 200 0.85 0.80 3.75
C ASP A 200 -0.30 0.59 4.73
N THR A 201 -1.10 -0.45 4.53
CA THR A 201 -2.27 -0.75 5.35
C THR A 201 -1.93 -1.37 6.71
N GLN A 202 -0.65 -1.59 7.00
CA GLN A 202 -0.14 -2.20 8.23
C GLN A 202 0.94 -1.35 8.91
N LEU A 203 1.03 -0.07 8.59
CA LEU A 203 1.99 0.86 9.17
C LEU A 203 1.26 2.03 9.85
N GLY A 204 1.44 2.18 11.18
CA GLY A 204 0.72 3.22 11.92
C GLY A 204 1.20 3.39 13.36
N GLY A 205 0.44 4.19 14.12
CA GLY A 205 0.71 4.46 15.53
C GLY A 205 0.72 3.22 16.41
N THR A 206 -0.07 2.20 16.08
CA THR A 206 -0.08 0.91 16.79
C THR A 206 1.28 0.19 16.70
N ASP A 207 2.01 0.35 15.59
CA ASP A 207 3.34 -0.24 15.45
C ASP A 207 4.36 0.49 16.33
N MET A 208 4.20 1.82 16.49
CA MET A 208 4.97 2.61 17.44
C MET A 208 4.67 2.19 18.88
N ASP A 209 3.39 2.00 19.23
CA ASP A 209 2.98 1.53 20.56
C ASP A 209 3.58 0.15 20.86
N ASN A 210 3.55 -0.76 19.90
CA ASN A 210 4.15 -2.09 20.04
C ASN A 210 5.68 -2.01 20.25
N ALA A 211 6.37 -1.11 19.57
CA ALA A 211 7.81 -0.89 19.75
C ALA A 211 8.13 -0.34 21.14
N ILE A 212 7.32 0.60 21.65
CA ILE A 212 7.43 1.14 23.00
C ILE A 212 7.19 0.04 24.03
N VAL A 213 6.13 -0.74 23.87
CA VAL A 213 5.77 -1.85 24.77
C VAL A 213 6.91 -2.87 24.82
N LYS A 214 7.46 -3.26 23.67
CA LYS A 214 8.60 -4.15 23.60
C LYS A 214 9.80 -3.60 24.39
N PHE A 215 10.14 -2.33 24.19
CA PHE A 215 11.20 -1.68 24.95
C PHE A 215 10.92 -1.71 26.45
N LEU A 216 9.70 -1.41 26.90
CA LEU A 216 9.34 -1.40 28.32
C LEU A 216 9.36 -2.82 28.93
N VAL A 217 8.96 -3.85 28.18
CA VAL A 217 9.07 -5.25 28.62
C VAL A 217 10.54 -5.62 28.86
N ASP A 218 11.43 -5.21 27.96
CA ASP A 218 12.88 -5.44 28.13
C ASP A 218 13.43 -4.71 29.36
N GLU A 219 12.97 -3.49 29.64
CA GLU A 219 13.36 -2.73 30.84
C GLU A 219 12.83 -3.37 32.13
N ILE A 220 11.59 -3.87 32.15
CA ILE A 220 11.02 -4.62 33.27
C ILE A 220 11.85 -5.87 33.56
N LYS A 221 12.21 -6.60 32.50
CA LYS A 221 13.06 -7.79 32.64
C LYS A 221 14.44 -7.47 33.21
N LYS A 222 15.04 -6.35 32.83
CA LYS A 222 16.31 -5.88 33.40
C LYS A 222 16.20 -5.45 34.87
N GLN A 223 15.13 -4.73 35.23
CA GLN A 223 14.96 -4.18 36.57
C GLN A 223 14.47 -5.21 37.58
N ALA A 224 13.50 -6.05 37.18
CA ALA A 224 12.79 -6.98 38.07
C ALA A 224 13.11 -8.45 37.82
N GLY A 225 13.83 -8.79 36.75
CA GLY A 225 14.12 -10.17 36.37
C GLY A 225 12.91 -11.01 35.95
N VAL A 226 11.77 -10.35 35.65
CA VAL A 226 10.49 -11.01 35.34
C VAL A 226 10.10 -10.76 33.89
N ASP A 227 9.68 -11.79 33.19
CA ASP A 227 9.09 -11.68 31.85
C ASP A 227 7.57 -11.66 31.97
N ILE A 228 6.96 -10.52 31.60
CA ILE A 228 5.52 -10.29 31.69
C ILE A 228 4.77 -10.58 30.39
N SER A 229 5.44 -11.09 29.36
CA SER A 229 4.85 -11.26 28.00
C SER A 229 3.60 -12.14 28.00
N ASN A 230 3.44 -13.05 28.96
CA ASN A 230 2.28 -13.92 29.11
C ASN A 230 1.23 -13.41 30.09
N ASP A 231 1.49 -12.32 30.82
CA ASP A 231 0.54 -11.68 31.71
C ASP A 231 -0.30 -10.65 30.93
N ARG A 232 -1.50 -11.06 30.53
CA ARG A 232 -2.39 -10.23 29.70
C ARG A 232 -2.76 -8.92 30.36
N GLN A 233 -2.98 -8.91 31.68
CA GLN A 233 -3.35 -7.69 32.41
C GLN A 233 -2.16 -6.74 32.51
N ALA A 234 -0.99 -7.26 32.86
CA ALA A 234 0.24 -6.46 32.88
C ALA A 234 0.54 -5.86 31.50
N MET A 235 0.45 -6.69 30.46
CA MET A 235 0.67 -6.24 29.08
C MET A 235 -0.33 -5.18 28.63
N GLN A 236 -1.61 -5.27 29.02
CA GLN A 236 -2.60 -4.25 28.70
C GLN A 236 -2.32 -2.93 29.43
N ARG A 237 -1.98 -2.99 30.72
CA ARG A 237 -1.56 -1.81 31.50
C ARG A 237 -0.33 -1.14 30.90
N LEU A 238 0.62 -1.95 30.43
CA LEU A 238 1.83 -1.46 29.79
C LEU A 238 1.56 -0.78 28.45
N ARG A 239 0.64 -1.33 27.63
CA ARG A 239 0.20 -0.71 26.37
C ARG A 239 -0.43 0.65 26.63
N GLU A 240 -1.34 0.75 27.58
CA GLU A 240 -2.01 2.02 27.92
C GLU A 240 -1.02 3.07 28.43
N ALA A 241 -0.06 2.66 29.26
CA ALA A 241 0.98 3.55 29.75
C ALA A 241 1.93 4.00 28.64
N GLY A 242 2.32 3.08 27.74
CA GLY A 242 3.16 3.39 26.58
C GLY A 242 2.50 4.33 25.59
N GLU A 243 1.21 4.09 25.26
CA GLU A 243 0.43 4.98 24.41
C GLU A 243 0.28 6.37 25.02
N ARG A 244 -0.02 6.45 26.33
CA ARG A 244 -0.11 7.72 27.04
C ARG A 244 1.21 8.47 27.01
N ALA A 245 2.32 7.80 27.31
CA ALA A 245 3.65 8.40 27.27
C ALA A 245 4.01 8.90 25.86
N LYS A 246 3.67 8.17 24.81
CA LYS A 246 3.84 8.60 23.41
C LYS A 246 3.11 9.93 23.14
N ILE A 247 1.87 10.04 23.60
CA ILE A 247 1.05 11.24 23.42
C ILE A 247 1.61 12.42 24.22
N GLU A 248 1.94 12.21 25.49
CA GLU A 248 2.50 13.25 26.37
C GLU A 248 3.83 13.77 25.82
N LEU A 249 4.71 12.89 25.34
CA LEU A 249 6.01 13.25 24.79
C LEU A 249 5.94 14.00 23.44
N SER A 250 4.76 14.13 22.84
CA SER A 250 4.56 15.07 21.74
C SER A 250 4.65 16.54 22.21
N ASN A 251 4.31 16.81 23.48
CA ASN A 251 4.31 18.15 24.07
C ASN A 251 5.38 18.37 25.16
N THR A 252 5.75 17.30 25.89
CA THR A 252 6.73 17.34 27.00
C THR A 252 8.06 16.72 26.57
N LEU A 253 9.12 16.91 27.34
CA LEU A 253 10.44 16.29 27.10
C LEU A 253 10.61 14.96 27.84
N THR A 254 9.82 14.75 28.89
CA THR A 254 9.83 13.54 29.72
C THR A 254 8.40 13.13 30.07
N SER A 255 8.16 11.83 30.22
CA SER A 255 6.91 11.24 30.68
C SER A 255 7.22 10.14 31.69
N GLU A 256 6.57 10.20 32.86
CA GLU A 256 6.76 9.23 33.94
C GLU A 256 5.76 8.06 33.79
N ILE A 257 6.30 6.87 33.57
CA ILE A 257 5.54 5.63 33.56
C ILE A 257 5.60 5.04 34.96
N ASN A 258 4.47 4.98 35.66
CA ASN A 258 4.37 4.42 37.02
C ASN A 258 3.26 3.37 37.04
N LEU A 259 3.66 2.09 37.21
CA LEU A 259 2.79 0.93 37.21
C LEU A 259 2.98 0.14 38.51
N PRO A 260 2.35 0.56 39.61
CA PRO A 260 2.40 -0.17 40.87
C PRO A 260 1.65 -1.50 40.75
N PHE A 261 2.15 -2.56 41.41
CA PHE A 261 1.57 -3.89 41.40
C PHE A 261 1.29 -4.39 39.97
N LEU A 262 2.32 -4.31 39.11
CA LEU A 262 2.19 -4.65 37.70
C LEU A 262 1.94 -6.14 37.50
N THR A 263 2.73 -6.97 38.19
CA THR A 263 2.64 -8.43 38.19
C THR A 263 3.23 -9.00 39.47
N MET A 264 3.23 -10.34 39.60
CA MET A 264 3.89 -11.05 40.68
C MET A 264 5.20 -11.65 40.20
N GLY A 265 6.25 -11.44 40.98
CA GLY A 265 7.57 -11.98 40.74
C GLY A 265 7.84 -13.30 41.48
N PRO A 266 9.09 -13.80 41.50
CA PRO A 266 9.49 -14.99 42.24
C PRO A 266 9.11 -14.90 43.73
N GLY A 267 8.62 -15.99 44.28
CA GLY A 267 8.16 -15.99 45.67
C GLY A 267 6.88 -15.21 45.95
N ASN A 268 6.09 -14.91 44.92
CA ASN A 268 4.83 -14.16 45.02
C ASN A 268 5.03 -12.72 45.52
N ALA A 269 6.20 -12.13 45.28
CA ALA A 269 6.49 -10.74 45.61
C ALA A 269 5.89 -9.79 44.56
N PRO A 270 5.22 -8.68 44.94
CA PRO A 270 4.68 -7.74 43.98
C PRO A 270 5.80 -7.03 43.23
N VAL A 271 5.67 -6.93 41.92
CA VAL A 271 6.55 -6.16 41.03
C VAL A 271 5.94 -4.81 40.74
N HIS A 272 6.69 -3.76 41.03
CA HIS A 272 6.36 -2.38 40.69
C HIS A 272 7.31 -1.94 39.58
N PHE A 273 6.80 -1.19 38.61
CA PHE A 273 7.61 -0.68 37.52
C PHE A 273 7.48 0.83 37.42
N THR A 274 8.61 1.51 37.44
CA THR A 274 8.70 2.95 37.20
C THR A 274 9.78 3.21 36.17
N TYR A 275 9.48 4.10 35.21
CA TYR A 275 10.41 4.46 34.16
C TYR A 275 10.15 5.89 33.68
N SER A 276 11.20 6.72 33.64
CA SER A 276 11.15 8.05 33.07
C SER A 276 11.54 7.97 31.58
N LEU A 277 10.55 7.98 30.71
CA LEU A 277 10.77 7.95 29.27
C LEU A 277 11.01 9.35 28.73
N THR A 278 12.16 9.58 28.10
CA THR A 278 12.46 10.86 27.46
C THR A 278 11.97 10.89 26.02
N ARG A 279 11.66 12.09 25.48
CA ARG A 279 11.33 12.29 24.06
C ARG A 279 12.44 11.76 23.15
N ALA A 280 13.72 12.03 23.47
CA ALA A 280 14.83 11.52 22.68
C ALA A 280 14.83 9.99 22.58
N LYS A 281 14.58 9.29 23.72
CA LYS A 281 14.50 7.83 23.72
C LYS A 281 13.29 7.32 22.95
N LEU A 282 12.13 7.97 23.07
CA LEU A 282 10.96 7.66 22.26
C LEU A 282 11.27 7.79 20.76
N GLU A 283 11.91 8.90 20.36
CA GLU A 283 12.27 9.16 18.97
C GLU A 283 13.22 8.08 18.43
N ASP A 284 14.20 7.62 19.21
CA ASP A 284 15.07 6.49 18.85
C ASP A 284 14.28 5.18 18.61
N ILE A 285 13.29 4.93 19.46
CA ILE A 285 12.45 3.70 19.35
C ILE A 285 11.58 3.73 18.10
N VAL A 286 10.99 4.88 17.77
CA VAL A 286 10.00 4.97 16.68
C VAL A 286 10.61 5.36 15.34
N LEU A 287 11.83 5.89 15.29
CA LEU A 287 12.48 6.31 14.05
C LEU A 287 12.47 5.23 12.96
N PRO A 288 12.81 3.95 13.24
CA PRO A 288 12.78 2.91 12.20
C PRO A 288 11.38 2.68 11.59
N ILE A 289 10.31 3.04 12.34
CA ILE A 289 8.92 2.94 11.85
C ILE A 289 8.61 4.15 10.95
N VAL A 290 9.07 5.34 11.36
CA VAL A 290 8.91 6.58 10.57
C VAL A 290 9.66 6.47 9.24
N GLU A 291 10.86 5.92 9.23
CA GLU A 291 11.68 5.72 8.03
C GLU A 291 11.00 4.85 6.96
N LYS A 292 10.16 3.88 7.36
CA LYS A 292 9.40 3.06 6.41
C LYS A 292 8.46 3.88 5.53
N THR A 293 8.05 5.07 5.99
CA THR A 293 7.16 5.95 5.24
C THR A 293 7.82 6.58 4.02
N THR A 294 9.16 6.59 3.94
CA THR A 294 9.92 7.14 2.81
C THR A 294 9.53 6.51 1.48
N LYS A 295 9.45 5.17 1.44
CA LYS A 295 9.16 4.45 0.20
C LYS A 295 7.78 4.81 -0.37
N PRO A 296 6.67 4.79 0.40
CA PRO A 296 5.37 5.25 -0.08
C PRO A 296 5.37 6.70 -0.55
N VAL A 297 6.04 7.61 0.17
CA VAL A 297 6.14 9.04 -0.22
C VAL A 297 6.83 9.19 -1.57
N MET A 298 8.00 8.58 -1.72
CA MET A 298 8.76 8.68 -2.97
C MET A 298 8.06 7.99 -4.14
N GLN A 299 7.32 6.88 -3.86
CA GLN A 299 6.56 6.20 -4.90
C GLN A 299 5.35 7.02 -5.35
N ALA A 300 4.62 7.66 -4.44
CA ALA A 300 3.51 8.54 -4.79
C ALA A 300 3.98 9.72 -5.66
N LEU A 301 5.10 10.35 -5.31
CA LEU A 301 5.72 11.41 -6.12
C LEU A 301 6.10 10.92 -7.53
N LYS A 302 6.74 9.75 -7.60
CA LYS A 302 7.12 9.13 -8.88
C LYS A 302 5.91 8.83 -9.76
N ASP A 303 4.86 8.26 -9.18
CA ASP A 303 3.62 7.92 -9.90
C ASP A 303 2.90 9.19 -10.41
N ALA A 304 2.95 10.28 -9.65
CA ALA A 304 2.47 11.60 -10.07
C ALA A 304 3.41 12.32 -11.07
N LYS A 305 4.59 11.76 -11.36
CA LYS A 305 5.66 12.38 -12.16
C LYS A 305 6.12 13.73 -11.61
N LEU A 306 6.20 13.84 -10.27
CA LEU A 306 6.61 15.02 -9.54
C LEU A 306 7.85 14.74 -8.70
N GLU A 307 8.59 15.82 -8.41
CA GLU A 307 9.69 15.82 -7.44
C GLU A 307 9.26 16.53 -6.14
N PRO A 308 9.93 16.33 -4.99
CA PRO A 308 9.62 17.00 -3.74
C PRO A 308 9.50 18.53 -3.86
N LYS A 309 10.31 19.17 -4.72
CA LYS A 309 10.30 20.62 -4.96
C LYS A 309 8.99 21.11 -5.60
N ASP A 310 8.28 20.25 -6.35
CA ASP A 310 7.05 20.60 -7.07
C ASP A 310 5.83 20.65 -6.14
N ILE A 311 5.94 20.05 -4.95
CA ILE A 311 4.88 20.10 -3.93
C ILE A 311 4.86 21.49 -3.30
N GLU A 312 3.70 22.13 -3.29
CA GLU A 312 3.54 23.47 -2.73
C GLU A 312 3.11 23.43 -1.27
N LYS A 313 2.29 22.44 -0.91
CA LYS A 313 1.78 22.26 0.46
C LYS A 313 1.87 20.82 0.92
N ILE A 314 2.18 20.65 2.21
CA ILE A 314 2.19 19.36 2.90
C ILE A 314 1.14 19.42 3.99
N ILE A 315 0.12 18.57 3.88
CA ILE A 315 -0.95 18.40 4.86
C ILE A 315 -0.69 17.14 5.67
N LEU A 316 -0.62 17.28 6.98
CA LEU A 316 -0.46 16.16 7.90
C LEU A 316 -1.81 15.76 8.49
N VAL A 317 -2.07 14.45 8.51
CA VAL A 317 -3.30 13.84 9.00
C VAL A 317 -2.94 12.66 9.91
N GLY A 318 -3.81 12.37 10.89
CA GLY A 318 -3.64 11.28 11.84
C GLY A 318 -2.81 11.62 13.07
N GLY A 319 -3.08 10.90 14.17
CA GLY A 319 -2.49 11.17 15.49
C GLY A 319 -0.97 11.14 15.54
N PRO A 320 -0.28 10.14 14.95
CA PRO A 320 1.18 10.09 14.90
C PRO A 320 1.86 11.30 14.27
N THR A 321 1.19 12.04 13.40
CA THR A 321 1.74 13.26 12.79
C THR A 321 1.87 14.44 13.76
N ARG A 322 1.28 14.34 14.95
CA ARG A 322 1.51 15.31 16.04
C ARG A 322 2.88 15.15 16.70
N MET A 323 3.54 14.00 16.51
CA MET A 323 4.88 13.77 17.07
C MET A 323 5.94 14.63 16.37
N PRO A 324 6.79 15.34 17.12
CA PRO A 324 7.82 16.22 16.54
C PRO A 324 8.77 15.49 15.57
N ILE A 325 9.09 14.22 15.84
CA ILE A 325 9.95 13.42 14.96
C ILE A 325 9.32 13.21 13.58
N VAL A 326 8.03 12.91 13.53
CA VAL A 326 7.31 12.69 12.26
C VAL A 326 7.28 13.99 11.45
N GLN A 327 6.97 15.12 12.10
CA GLN A 327 6.94 16.43 11.44
C GLN A 327 8.31 16.80 10.86
N ARG A 328 9.38 16.70 11.68
CA ARG A 328 10.74 16.96 11.22
C ARG A 328 11.17 16.04 10.08
N TYR A 329 10.83 14.76 10.19
CA TYR A 329 11.16 13.77 9.18
C TYR A 329 10.54 14.10 7.82
N VAL A 330 9.24 14.40 7.79
CA VAL A 330 8.51 14.76 6.56
C VAL A 330 9.05 16.07 5.98
N GLU A 331 9.30 17.10 6.84
CA GLU A 331 9.89 18.37 6.40
C GLU A 331 11.28 18.17 5.78
N GLN A 332 12.11 17.32 6.37
CA GLN A 332 13.45 17.01 5.86
C GLN A 332 13.38 16.21 4.54
N LEU A 333 12.51 15.20 4.48
CA LEU A 333 12.33 14.35 3.31
C LEU A 333 11.88 15.15 2.07
N LEU A 334 10.99 16.13 2.28
CA LEU A 334 10.40 16.92 1.20
C LEU A 334 11.06 18.31 1.02
N GLY A 335 11.94 18.70 1.92
CA GLY A 335 12.61 20.00 1.88
C GLY A 335 11.66 21.20 2.05
N LYS A 336 10.50 20.99 2.68
CA LYS A 336 9.43 22.00 2.77
C LYS A 336 8.71 21.94 4.13
N LYS A 337 8.20 23.09 4.58
CA LYS A 337 7.42 23.19 5.82
C LYS A 337 6.01 22.60 5.66
N ILE A 338 5.53 21.95 6.72
CA ILE A 338 4.16 21.45 6.82
C ILE A 338 3.16 22.60 6.95
N GLU A 339 1.96 22.40 6.36
CA GLU A 339 0.84 23.32 6.54
C GLU A 339 0.24 23.15 7.95
N ARG A 340 -0.22 24.24 8.53
CA ARG A 340 -0.89 24.26 9.83
C ARG A 340 -2.25 24.93 9.69
N GLY A 341 -3.21 24.64 10.59
CA GLY A 341 -4.50 25.32 10.60
C GLY A 341 -5.69 24.43 10.87
N VAL A 342 -5.61 23.12 10.56
CA VAL A 342 -6.62 22.12 10.93
C VAL A 342 -5.96 21.08 11.83
N ASP A 343 -6.67 20.60 12.84
CA ASP A 343 -6.17 19.51 13.67
C ASP A 343 -6.11 18.22 12.85
N PRO A 344 -4.95 17.54 12.79
CA PRO A 344 -4.80 16.28 12.06
C PRO A 344 -5.77 15.17 12.46
N MET A 345 -6.34 15.24 13.67
CA MET A 345 -7.33 14.27 14.17
C MET A 345 -8.77 14.59 13.78
N GLU A 346 -9.04 15.81 13.32
CA GLU A 346 -10.38 16.30 13.00
C GLU A 346 -10.58 16.49 11.49
N ALA A 347 -9.48 16.65 10.76
CA ALA A 347 -9.48 16.99 9.33
C ALA A 347 -10.34 16.03 8.50
N VAL A 348 -10.23 14.73 8.75
CA VAL A 348 -10.94 13.70 7.99
C VAL A 348 -12.46 13.78 8.22
N ALA A 349 -12.90 13.89 9.48
CA ALA A 349 -14.32 14.02 9.82
C ALA A 349 -14.91 15.32 9.26
N PHE A 350 -14.16 16.42 9.34
CA PHE A 350 -14.58 17.71 8.75
C PHE A 350 -14.75 17.61 7.24
N GLY A 351 -13.80 16.98 6.55
CA GLY A 351 -13.88 16.76 5.12
C GLY A 351 -15.06 15.87 4.73
N ALA A 352 -15.34 14.83 5.50
CA ALA A 352 -16.51 13.97 5.30
C ALA A 352 -17.83 14.77 5.45
N ALA A 353 -17.91 15.68 6.44
CA ALA A 353 -19.07 16.55 6.61
C ALA A 353 -19.21 17.58 5.48
N ILE A 354 -18.09 18.13 4.99
CA ILE A 354 -18.08 19.02 3.81
C ILE A 354 -18.59 18.25 2.59
N GLN A 355 -18.14 17.01 2.40
CA GLN A 355 -18.63 16.16 1.30
C GLN A 355 -20.13 15.87 1.43
N ALA A 356 -20.64 15.68 2.65
CA ALA A 356 -22.08 15.59 2.89
C ALA A 356 -22.80 16.88 2.45
N GLY A 357 -22.24 18.05 2.75
CA GLY A 357 -22.76 19.35 2.28
C GLY A 357 -22.72 19.53 0.76
N VAL A 358 -21.71 18.96 0.08
CA VAL A 358 -21.68 18.93 -1.40
C VAL A 358 -22.84 18.09 -1.95
N LEU A 359 -23.11 16.92 -1.36
CA LEU A 359 -24.20 16.04 -1.78
C LEU A 359 -25.59 16.65 -1.54
N THR A 360 -25.75 17.43 -0.48
CA THR A 360 -27.02 18.15 -0.20
C THR A 360 -27.16 19.47 -0.97
N GLY A 361 -26.09 19.92 -1.64
CA GLY A 361 -26.06 21.20 -2.35
C GLY A 361 -25.88 22.43 -1.44
N GLU A 362 -25.57 22.22 -0.15
CA GLU A 362 -25.21 23.31 0.78
C GLU A 362 -23.84 23.91 0.45
N VAL A 363 -22.92 23.07 0.01
CA VAL A 363 -21.60 23.47 -0.50
C VAL A 363 -21.64 23.34 -2.02
N LYS A 364 -21.34 24.43 -2.70
CA LYS A 364 -21.31 24.51 -4.16
C LYS A 364 -19.87 24.71 -4.63
N ASP A 365 -19.66 24.42 -5.91
CA ASP A 365 -18.40 24.70 -6.61
C ASP A 365 -17.19 23.86 -6.13
N ILE A 366 -17.43 22.71 -5.51
CA ILE A 366 -16.39 21.73 -5.16
C ILE A 366 -16.65 20.43 -5.92
N VAL A 367 -15.63 19.96 -6.61
CA VAL A 367 -15.62 18.67 -7.30
C VAL A 367 -14.43 17.84 -6.81
N LEU A 368 -14.69 16.58 -6.44
CA LEU A 368 -13.68 15.60 -6.09
C LEU A 368 -13.50 14.60 -7.23
N LEU A 369 -12.27 14.45 -7.68
CA LEU A 369 -11.86 13.41 -8.60
C LEU A 369 -10.81 12.53 -7.91
N ASP A 370 -11.21 11.34 -7.57
CA ASP A 370 -10.36 10.34 -6.90
C ASP A 370 -9.78 9.34 -7.91
N VAL A 371 -8.91 8.43 -7.47
CA VAL A 371 -8.26 7.44 -8.32
C VAL A 371 -8.35 6.04 -7.74
N THR A 372 -8.28 5.01 -8.61
CA THR A 372 -8.08 3.64 -8.15
C THR A 372 -6.64 3.42 -7.66
N PRO A 373 -6.43 2.82 -6.46
CA PRO A 373 -5.08 2.70 -5.89
C PRO A 373 -4.23 1.63 -6.57
N LEU A 374 -4.85 0.61 -7.15
CA LEU A 374 -4.20 -0.52 -7.80
C LEU A 374 -4.83 -0.78 -9.16
N SER A 375 -4.05 -1.38 -10.07
CA SER A 375 -4.55 -1.82 -11.37
C SER A 375 -5.58 -2.94 -11.24
N LEU A 376 -6.58 -2.90 -12.09
CA LEU A 376 -7.65 -3.88 -12.19
C LEU A 376 -7.58 -4.60 -13.54
N GLY A 377 -7.74 -5.91 -13.51
CA GLY A 377 -7.64 -6.73 -14.71
C GLY A 377 -8.26 -8.08 -14.52
N LEU A 378 -8.08 -8.94 -15.51
CA LEU A 378 -8.53 -10.32 -15.47
C LEU A 378 -7.43 -11.30 -15.89
N GLU A 379 -7.58 -12.55 -15.47
CA GLU A 379 -6.71 -13.63 -15.91
C GLU A 379 -6.97 -13.97 -17.38
N THR A 380 -5.89 -14.07 -18.12
CA THR A 380 -5.87 -14.50 -19.52
C THR A 380 -5.04 -15.76 -19.70
N LEU A 381 -4.99 -16.26 -20.95
CA LEU A 381 -4.27 -17.48 -21.30
C LEU A 381 -2.84 -17.48 -20.73
N GLY A 382 -2.44 -18.59 -20.10
CA GLY A 382 -1.14 -18.73 -19.46
C GLY A 382 -1.07 -18.21 -18.02
N GLY A 383 -2.19 -17.85 -17.40
CA GLY A 383 -2.23 -17.36 -16.01
C GLY A 383 -1.70 -15.94 -15.86
N VAL A 384 -1.75 -15.13 -16.91
CA VAL A 384 -1.29 -13.75 -16.94
C VAL A 384 -2.42 -12.80 -16.55
N MET A 385 -2.11 -11.77 -15.74
CA MET A 385 -3.03 -10.68 -15.48
C MET A 385 -2.98 -9.66 -16.61
N THR A 386 -4.08 -9.55 -17.38
CA THR A 386 -4.26 -8.48 -18.36
C THR A 386 -5.00 -7.31 -17.71
N LYS A 387 -4.34 -6.17 -17.61
CA LYS A 387 -4.88 -4.96 -17.00
C LYS A 387 -5.89 -4.27 -17.93
N LEU A 388 -7.06 -3.91 -17.40
CA LEU A 388 -8.05 -3.10 -18.08
C LEU A 388 -8.01 -1.65 -17.57
N ILE A 389 -7.84 -1.46 -16.26
CA ILE A 389 -7.74 -0.17 -15.63
C ILE A 389 -6.41 -0.12 -14.87
N GLU A 390 -5.56 0.82 -15.24
CA GLU A 390 -4.27 1.03 -14.57
C GLU A 390 -4.47 1.73 -13.21
N LYS A 391 -3.54 1.49 -12.28
CA LYS A 391 -3.50 2.24 -11.01
C LYS A 391 -3.46 3.75 -11.27
N ASN A 392 -3.95 4.52 -10.33
CA ASN A 392 -4.05 5.98 -10.41
C ASN A 392 -4.91 6.49 -11.58
N THR A 393 -5.83 5.66 -12.09
CA THR A 393 -6.86 6.10 -13.04
C THR A 393 -7.98 6.81 -12.29
N THR A 394 -8.37 7.99 -12.75
CA THR A 394 -9.45 8.80 -12.16
C THR A 394 -10.78 8.04 -12.20
N ILE A 395 -11.51 8.08 -11.09
CA ILE A 395 -12.85 7.48 -10.94
C ILE A 395 -13.92 8.57 -10.74
N PRO A 396 -15.19 8.33 -11.16
CA PRO A 396 -15.70 7.09 -11.75
C PRO A 396 -15.21 6.85 -13.17
N ILE A 397 -15.04 5.58 -13.56
CA ILE A 397 -14.58 5.20 -14.90
C ILE A 397 -15.19 3.89 -15.37
N LYS A 398 -15.47 3.83 -16.68
CA LYS A 398 -15.91 2.63 -17.38
C LYS A 398 -14.93 2.27 -18.48
N LYS A 399 -14.40 1.05 -18.46
CA LYS A 399 -13.51 0.51 -19.49
C LYS A 399 -14.05 -0.80 -20.01
N THR A 400 -14.00 -0.98 -21.32
CA THR A 400 -14.47 -2.15 -22.02
C THR A 400 -13.38 -2.69 -22.93
N GLN A 401 -13.15 -4.00 -22.88
CA GLN A 401 -12.19 -4.68 -23.74
C GLN A 401 -12.80 -5.99 -24.25
N VAL A 402 -12.47 -6.34 -25.50
CA VAL A 402 -12.94 -7.58 -26.12
C VAL A 402 -11.88 -8.66 -25.97
N PHE A 403 -12.30 -9.81 -25.44
CA PHE A 403 -11.51 -11.03 -25.29
C PHE A 403 -12.10 -12.14 -26.19
N THR A 404 -11.44 -13.28 -26.24
CA THR A 404 -11.86 -14.41 -27.03
C THR A 404 -11.62 -15.72 -26.30
N THR A 405 -12.13 -16.84 -26.86
CA THR A 405 -11.92 -18.19 -26.31
C THR A 405 -10.50 -18.68 -26.56
N ALA A 406 -9.96 -19.44 -25.61
CA ALA A 406 -8.64 -20.05 -25.68
C ALA A 406 -8.62 -21.40 -26.38
N GLU A 407 -9.77 -22.10 -26.42
CA GLU A 407 -9.92 -23.45 -26.98
C GLU A 407 -11.03 -23.52 -28.04
N ASP A 408 -10.93 -24.50 -28.94
CA ASP A 408 -11.96 -24.77 -29.94
C ASP A 408 -13.22 -25.30 -29.26
N SER A 409 -14.38 -24.88 -29.75
CA SER A 409 -15.70 -25.28 -29.24
C SER A 409 -15.95 -24.98 -27.75
N GLN A 410 -15.23 -24.05 -27.18
CA GLN A 410 -15.41 -23.60 -25.81
C GLN A 410 -16.77 -22.92 -25.63
N SER A 411 -17.65 -23.52 -24.79
CA SER A 411 -19.04 -23.08 -24.58
C SER A 411 -19.20 -22.13 -23.37
N ALA A 412 -18.15 -21.90 -22.60
CA ALA A 412 -18.13 -21.02 -21.45
C ALA A 412 -16.75 -20.38 -21.26
N VAL A 413 -16.69 -19.20 -20.67
CA VAL A 413 -15.45 -18.53 -20.25
C VAL A 413 -15.54 -18.18 -18.79
N ASP A 414 -14.47 -18.43 -18.06
CA ASP A 414 -14.30 -17.97 -16.68
C ASP A 414 -13.74 -16.55 -16.67
N ILE A 415 -14.42 -15.65 -15.98
CA ILE A 415 -13.97 -14.28 -15.76
C ILE A 415 -13.40 -14.22 -14.33
N HIS A 416 -12.08 -14.26 -14.24
CA HIS A 416 -11.34 -14.18 -12.98
C HIS A 416 -10.84 -12.75 -12.81
N ILE A 417 -11.46 -12.01 -11.88
CA ILE A 417 -11.23 -10.59 -11.66
C ILE A 417 -10.10 -10.41 -10.63
N LEU A 418 -9.12 -9.59 -10.99
CA LEU A 418 -7.87 -9.43 -10.25
C LEU A 418 -7.58 -7.96 -9.98
N GLN A 419 -6.93 -7.70 -8.84
CA GLN A 419 -6.41 -6.39 -8.47
C GLN A 419 -4.94 -6.49 -8.05
N GLY A 420 -4.06 -5.66 -8.61
CA GLY A 420 -2.64 -5.61 -8.26
C GLY A 420 -1.74 -5.25 -9.42
N GLU A 421 -0.43 -5.34 -9.19
CA GLU A 421 0.59 -4.90 -10.14
C GLU A 421 1.46 -6.05 -10.69
N ARG A 422 1.21 -7.28 -10.23
CA ARG A 422 2.02 -8.44 -10.65
C ARG A 422 1.59 -8.95 -12.02
N PRO A 423 2.53 -9.40 -12.87
CA PRO A 423 2.21 -9.96 -14.19
C PRO A 423 1.39 -11.26 -14.15
N MET A 424 1.62 -12.09 -13.12
CA MET A 424 0.94 -13.38 -13.02
C MET A 424 -0.34 -13.26 -12.18
N ALA A 425 -1.41 -13.87 -12.65
CA ALA A 425 -2.72 -13.84 -11.99
C ALA A 425 -2.68 -14.30 -10.53
N LYS A 426 -1.97 -15.40 -10.25
CA LYS A 426 -1.82 -16.00 -8.91
C LYS A 426 -1.18 -15.10 -7.86
N ASP A 427 -0.46 -14.08 -8.30
CA ASP A 427 0.31 -13.17 -7.44
C ASP A 427 -0.44 -11.86 -7.15
N ASN A 428 -1.67 -11.73 -7.66
CA ASN A 428 -2.56 -10.58 -7.45
C ASN A 428 -3.73 -10.95 -6.52
N ILE A 429 -4.44 -9.94 -6.05
CA ILE A 429 -5.62 -10.10 -5.21
C ILE A 429 -6.79 -10.57 -6.10
N GLU A 430 -7.41 -11.69 -5.76
CA GLU A 430 -8.66 -12.12 -6.38
C GLU A 430 -9.82 -11.28 -5.81
N LEU A 431 -10.52 -10.59 -6.69
CA LEU A 431 -11.74 -9.83 -6.32
C LEU A 431 -13.00 -10.67 -6.55
N GLY A 432 -12.93 -11.65 -7.43
CA GLY A 432 -14.03 -12.56 -7.69
C GLY A 432 -13.88 -13.34 -8.99
N ARG A 433 -14.80 -14.30 -9.14
CA ARG A 433 -14.85 -15.16 -10.32
C ARG A 433 -16.28 -15.48 -10.70
N PHE A 434 -16.60 -15.38 -11.97
CA PHE A 434 -17.88 -15.83 -12.51
C PHE A 434 -17.71 -16.39 -13.92
N GLN A 435 -18.71 -17.14 -14.37
CA GLN A 435 -18.66 -17.82 -15.66
C GLN A 435 -19.74 -17.28 -16.61
N LEU A 436 -19.34 -16.88 -17.81
CA LEU A 436 -20.24 -16.61 -18.92
C LEU A 436 -20.43 -17.91 -19.71
N THR A 437 -21.65 -18.44 -19.76
CA THR A 437 -22.01 -19.71 -20.38
C THR A 437 -22.86 -19.52 -21.64
N GLY A 438 -22.93 -20.58 -22.46
CA GLY A 438 -23.77 -20.62 -23.64
C GLY A 438 -23.22 -19.84 -24.82
N ILE A 439 -21.90 -19.81 -24.92
CA ILE A 439 -21.17 -19.36 -26.11
C ILE A 439 -21.35 -20.43 -27.20
N PRO A 440 -21.72 -20.05 -28.43
CA PRO A 440 -21.85 -21.00 -29.54
C PRO A 440 -20.49 -21.64 -29.84
N PRO A 441 -20.46 -22.97 -30.13
CA PRO A 441 -19.25 -23.66 -30.55
C PRO A 441 -18.63 -22.99 -31.78
N ALA A 442 -17.37 -22.55 -31.65
CA ALA A 442 -16.61 -21.92 -32.71
C ALA A 442 -15.12 -22.25 -32.56
N ARG A 443 -14.31 -21.92 -33.55
CA ARG A 443 -12.85 -22.02 -33.43
C ARG A 443 -12.37 -21.02 -32.37
N ARG A 444 -11.32 -21.38 -31.64
CA ARG A 444 -10.64 -20.44 -30.71
C ARG A 444 -10.32 -19.15 -31.44
N GLY A 445 -10.43 -18.04 -30.72
CA GLY A 445 -10.19 -16.70 -31.29
C GLY A 445 -11.37 -16.11 -32.07
N THR A 446 -12.45 -16.88 -32.36
CA THR A 446 -13.62 -16.40 -33.12
C THR A 446 -14.68 -15.73 -32.22
N PRO A 447 -15.08 -16.31 -31.06
CA PRO A 447 -16.02 -15.64 -30.15
C PRO A 447 -15.48 -14.30 -29.63
N GLN A 448 -16.36 -13.32 -29.58
CA GLN A 448 -16.03 -11.98 -29.05
C GLN A 448 -16.74 -11.78 -27.71
N ILE A 449 -15.96 -11.82 -26.63
CA ILE A 449 -16.45 -11.65 -25.26
C ILE A 449 -16.07 -10.23 -24.82
N GLU A 450 -17.06 -9.38 -24.76
CA GLU A 450 -16.90 -8.02 -24.28
C GLU A 450 -16.93 -8.00 -22.75
N VAL A 451 -15.82 -7.60 -22.12
CA VAL A 451 -15.72 -7.45 -20.67
C VAL A 451 -15.63 -5.97 -20.32
N THR A 452 -16.56 -5.54 -19.50
CA THR A 452 -16.66 -4.14 -19.03
C THR A 452 -16.38 -4.07 -17.54
N TYR A 453 -15.47 -3.21 -17.16
CA TYR A 453 -15.18 -2.80 -15.78
C TYR A 453 -15.76 -1.40 -15.58
N ASP A 454 -16.63 -1.26 -14.61
CA ASP A 454 -17.34 -0.02 -14.27
C ASP A 454 -17.10 0.29 -12.78
N ILE A 455 -16.27 1.30 -12.50
CA ILE A 455 -15.97 1.75 -11.14
C ILE A 455 -16.83 2.97 -10.85
N ASP A 456 -17.63 2.88 -9.81
CA ASP A 456 -18.48 3.98 -9.37
C ASP A 456 -17.69 5.06 -8.61
N SER A 457 -18.38 6.10 -8.21
CA SER A 457 -17.78 7.21 -7.44
C SER A 457 -17.37 6.84 -6.02
N ASN A 458 -17.74 5.66 -5.51
CA ASN A 458 -17.31 5.11 -4.22
C ASN A 458 -16.08 4.23 -4.36
N GLY A 459 -15.61 4.01 -5.60
CA GLY A 459 -14.53 3.09 -5.92
C GLY A 459 -14.97 1.63 -5.96
N ILE A 460 -16.27 1.34 -6.04
CA ILE A 460 -16.79 -0.03 -6.09
C ILE A 460 -16.84 -0.49 -7.54
N LEU A 461 -16.27 -1.67 -7.80
CA LEU A 461 -16.15 -2.26 -9.12
C LEU A 461 -17.36 -3.14 -9.46
N HIS A 462 -17.93 -2.91 -10.64
CA HIS A 462 -18.91 -3.76 -11.30
C HIS A 462 -18.29 -4.34 -12.58
N VAL A 463 -18.36 -5.65 -12.74
CA VAL A 463 -17.83 -6.34 -13.94
C VAL A 463 -18.96 -7.01 -14.70
N THR A 464 -19.02 -6.75 -15.99
CA THR A 464 -19.98 -7.37 -16.90
C THR A 464 -19.24 -8.08 -18.02
N ALA A 465 -19.62 -9.31 -18.33
CA ALA A 465 -19.14 -10.05 -19.49
C ALA A 465 -20.31 -10.35 -20.43
N LYS A 466 -20.15 -10.09 -21.74
CA LYS A 466 -21.17 -10.25 -22.75
C LYS A 466 -20.61 -10.92 -24.00
N ASP A 467 -21.25 -11.99 -24.46
CA ASP A 467 -20.99 -12.53 -25.77
C ASP A 467 -21.67 -11.68 -26.85
N LYS A 468 -20.90 -11.09 -27.74
CA LYS A 468 -21.40 -10.18 -28.79
C LYS A 468 -22.24 -10.88 -29.84
N ALA A 469 -22.02 -12.17 -30.06
CA ALA A 469 -22.75 -12.92 -31.08
C ALA A 469 -24.18 -13.30 -30.63
N THR A 470 -24.33 -13.73 -29.36
CA THR A 470 -25.63 -14.17 -28.82
C THR A 470 -26.34 -13.08 -28.03
N GLY A 471 -25.63 -12.05 -27.62
CA GLY A 471 -26.12 -11.03 -26.69
C GLY A 471 -26.25 -11.51 -25.24
N LYS A 472 -25.87 -12.76 -24.93
CA LYS A 472 -25.87 -13.28 -23.56
C LYS A 472 -24.90 -12.51 -22.71
N GLU A 473 -25.37 -12.14 -21.52
CA GLU A 473 -24.64 -11.30 -20.58
C GLU A 473 -24.70 -11.93 -19.18
N GLN A 474 -23.60 -11.83 -18.47
CA GLN A 474 -23.50 -12.14 -17.07
C GLN A 474 -22.78 -10.99 -16.38
N ASN A 475 -23.27 -10.57 -15.24
CA ASN A 475 -22.65 -9.52 -14.45
C ASN A 475 -22.34 -10.00 -13.04
N MET A 476 -21.40 -9.34 -12.42
CA MET A 476 -21.05 -9.51 -11.04
C MET A 476 -20.69 -8.14 -10.45
N GLN A 477 -21.40 -7.74 -9.40
CA GLN A 477 -20.85 -6.78 -8.48
C GLN A 477 -19.76 -7.51 -7.69
N VAL A 478 -18.59 -6.93 -7.60
CA VAL A 478 -17.52 -7.54 -6.80
C VAL A 478 -17.95 -7.47 -5.34
N VAL A 479 -18.60 -8.54 -4.90
CA VAL A 479 -18.78 -8.85 -3.50
C VAL A 479 -17.70 -9.88 -3.23
N ALA A 480 -16.66 -9.48 -2.52
CA ALA A 480 -15.52 -10.34 -2.33
C ALA A 480 -15.94 -11.71 -1.81
N PRO A 481 -15.57 -12.78 -2.46
CA PRO A 481 -15.56 -14.07 -1.82
C PRO A 481 -14.46 -14.04 -0.77
N ASN A 482 -14.84 -13.94 0.47
CA ASN A 482 -14.06 -14.11 1.67
C ASN A 482 -13.07 -15.25 1.58
N LYS A 483 -11.88 -15.13 1.02
CA LYS A 483 -11.02 -16.32 1.01
C LYS A 483 -9.53 -16.09 1.15
N MET A 484 -9.07 -14.87 1.23
CA MET A 484 -7.69 -14.69 1.70
C MET A 484 -7.71 -14.07 3.09
N SER A 485 -7.04 -14.74 4.02
CA SER A 485 -6.77 -14.10 5.30
C SER A 485 -5.89 -12.87 5.05
N ARG A 486 -6.00 -11.85 5.85
CA ARG A 486 -5.18 -10.64 5.76
C ARG A 486 -3.69 -10.96 5.91
N ASP A 487 -3.38 -12.00 6.71
CA ASP A 487 -2.04 -12.57 6.79
C ASP A 487 -1.58 -13.14 5.43
N ASP A 488 -2.52 -13.66 4.62
CA ASP A 488 -2.23 -14.10 3.24
C ASP A 488 -2.08 -12.90 2.30
N ILE A 489 -2.82 -11.82 2.50
CA ILE A 489 -2.68 -10.57 1.72
C ILE A 489 -1.37 -9.86 2.10
N GLU A 490 -1.05 -9.72 3.39
CA GLU A 490 0.23 -9.18 3.85
C GLU A 490 1.41 -10.05 3.47
N LYS A 491 1.25 -11.37 3.60
CA LYS A 491 2.22 -12.33 3.15
C LYS A 491 2.44 -12.21 1.65
N LYS A 492 1.40 -11.99 0.87
CA LYS A 492 1.51 -11.76 -0.58
C LYS A 492 2.02 -10.37 -0.96
N ILE A 493 1.74 -9.33 -0.20
CA ILE A 493 2.36 -8.01 -0.41
C ILE A 493 3.83 -8.03 0.03
N LYS A 494 4.17 -8.63 1.17
CA LYS A 494 5.56 -8.87 1.58
C LYS A 494 6.26 -9.90 0.70
N GLU A 495 5.57 -10.97 0.30
CA GLU A 495 6.01 -11.90 -0.72
C GLU A 495 6.24 -11.19 -2.04
N ALA A 496 5.37 -10.28 -2.47
CA ALA A 496 5.58 -9.49 -3.69
C ALA A 496 6.78 -8.52 -3.56
N GLU A 497 7.07 -7.99 -2.38
CA GLU A 497 8.27 -7.17 -2.14
C GLU A 497 9.54 -8.01 -1.99
N GLN A 498 9.48 -9.14 -1.29
CA GLN A 498 10.55 -10.12 -1.22
C GLN A 498 10.78 -10.80 -2.56
N PHE A 499 9.72 -11.18 -3.25
CA PHE A 499 9.81 -11.73 -4.60
C PHE A 499 10.20 -10.70 -5.65
N ALA A 500 9.96 -9.40 -5.50
CA ALA A 500 10.55 -8.40 -6.39
C ALA A 500 12.08 -8.33 -6.23
N GLU A 501 12.61 -8.56 -5.04
CA GLU A 501 14.05 -8.72 -4.84
C GLU A 501 14.55 -10.13 -5.21
N GLU A 502 13.77 -11.16 -4.92
CA GLU A 502 14.06 -12.54 -5.33
C GLU A 502 13.86 -12.74 -6.85
N ASP A 503 12.81 -12.18 -7.44
CA ASP A 503 12.58 -12.16 -8.88
C ASP A 503 13.65 -11.32 -9.59
N LYS A 504 14.11 -10.23 -8.99
CA LYS A 504 15.23 -9.43 -9.51
C LYS A 504 16.55 -10.19 -9.39
N LYS A 505 16.76 -10.94 -8.31
CA LYS A 505 17.90 -11.86 -8.16
C LYS A 505 17.76 -13.06 -9.09
N ALA A 506 16.58 -13.66 -9.20
CA ALA A 506 16.32 -14.77 -10.11
C ALA A 506 16.49 -14.33 -11.56
N TYR A 507 16.00 -13.15 -11.93
CA TYR A 507 16.22 -12.57 -13.25
C TYR A 507 17.69 -12.29 -13.51
N ALA A 508 18.42 -11.69 -12.55
CA ALA A 508 19.86 -11.47 -12.65
C ALA A 508 20.66 -12.78 -12.70
N ASN A 509 20.20 -13.84 -12.03
CA ASN A 509 20.82 -15.15 -12.10
C ASN A 509 20.57 -15.82 -13.46
N VAL A 510 19.35 -15.67 -14.00
CA VAL A 510 19.01 -16.14 -15.37
C VAL A 510 19.82 -15.38 -16.42
N GLU A 511 19.98 -14.06 -16.29
CA GLU A 511 20.86 -13.29 -17.19
C GLU A 511 22.30 -13.78 -17.16
N VAL A 512 22.86 -13.97 -15.96
CA VAL A 512 24.22 -14.48 -15.78
C VAL A 512 24.37 -15.90 -16.36
N ARG A 513 23.37 -16.76 -16.17
CA ARG A 513 23.34 -18.09 -16.75
C ARG A 513 23.27 -18.05 -18.28
N ASN A 514 22.38 -17.23 -18.84
CA ASN A 514 22.24 -17.06 -20.29
C ASN A 514 23.53 -16.50 -20.93
N GLU A 515 24.20 -15.56 -20.24
CA GLU A 515 25.51 -15.05 -20.66
C GLU A 515 26.56 -16.16 -20.66
N ALA A 516 26.59 -17.00 -19.62
CA ALA A 516 27.50 -18.13 -19.53
C ALA A 516 27.27 -19.16 -20.65
N GLU A 517 26.01 -19.56 -20.87
CA GLU A 517 25.63 -20.52 -21.94
C GLU A 517 26.00 -19.95 -23.33
N SER A 518 25.73 -18.67 -23.58
CA SER A 518 26.09 -17.99 -24.81
C SER A 518 27.60 -17.92 -25.00
N LEU A 519 28.34 -17.64 -23.92
CA LEU A 519 29.81 -17.57 -23.96
C LEU A 519 30.43 -18.96 -24.19
N VAL A 520 29.92 -20.02 -23.55
CA VAL A 520 30.34 -21.41 -23.80
C VAL A 520 30.09 -21.79 -25.24
N TYR A 521 28.89 -21.51 -25.77
CA TYR A 521 28.52 -21.81 -27.15
C TYR A 521 29.44 -21.09 -28.15
N SER A 522 29.65 -19.78 -27.99
CA SER A 522 30.52 -18.97 -28.86
C SER A 522 31.97 -19.42 -28.77
N THR A 523 32.44 -19.83 -27.58
CA THR A 523 33.80 -20.38 -27.38
C THR A 523 33.99 -21.69 -28.10
N GLU A 524 33.01 -22.60 -28.06
CA GLU A 524 33.08 -23.88 -28.80
C GLU A 524 33.12 -23.66 -30.30
N HIS A 525 32.35 -22.69 -30.79
CA HIS A 525 32.35 -22.34 -32.21
C HIS A 525 33.70 -21.75 -32.63
N SER A 526 34.24 -20.85 -31.83
CA SER A 526 35.55 -20.23 -32.09
C SER A 526 36.71 -21.25 -32.05
N LEU A 527 36.70 -22.18 -31.09
CA LEU A 527 37.71 -23.24 -31.01
C LEU A 527 37.66 -24.18 -32.21
N LYS A 528 36.45 -24.46 -32.76
CA LYS A 528 36.26 -25.26 -33.97
C LYS A 528 36.72 -24.52 -35.22
N GLU A 529 36.36 -23.25 -35.37
CA GLU A 529 36.63 -22.42 -36.54
C GLU A 529 38.10 -22.08 -36.68
N PHE A 530 38.78 -21.80 -35.56
CA PHE A 530 40.17 -21.39 -35.53
C PHE A 530 41.15 -22.49 -35.08
N LYS A 531 40.74 -23.75 -35.13
CA LYS A 531 41.49 -24.92 -34.63
C LYS A 531 42.95 -24.95 -35.07
N ASP A 532 43.21 -24.61 -36.31
CA ASP A 532 44.53 -24.65 -36.91
C ASP A 532 45.38 -23.36 -36.69
N LYS A 533 44.77 -22.34 -36.06
CA LYS A 533 45.39 -21.03 -35.81
C LYS A 533 45.67 -20.74 -34.34
N ILE A 534 45.09 -21.52 -33.43
CA ILE A 534 45.28 -21.34 -32.00
C ILE A 534 46.37 -22.27 -31.49
N PRO A 535 47.40 -21.76 -30.76
CA PRO A 535 48.42 -22.61 -30.14
C PRO A 535 47.79 -23.63 -29.19
N ALA A 536 48.33 -24.84 -29.15
CA ALA A 536 47.74 -25.96 -28.40
C ALA A 536 47.65 -25.70 -26.89
N ASP A 537 48.59 -24.94 -26.33
CA ASP A 537 48.58 -24.54 -24.91
C ASP A 537 47.51 -23.50 -24.61
N VAL A 538 47.22 -22.58 -25.53
CA VAL A 538 46.13 -21.58 -25.42
C VAL A 538 44.77 -22.25 -25.58
N ALA A 539 44.66 -23.15 -26.58
CA ALA A 539 43.40 -23.92 -26.77
C ALA A 539 43.04 -24.73 -25.53
N LYS A 540 44.04 -25.37 -24.92
CA LYS A 540 43.82 -26.16 -23.69
C LYS A 540 43.36 -25.28 -22.50
N LYS A 541 43.96 -24.09 -22.31
CA LYS A 541 43.55 -23.15 -21.27
C LYS A 541 42.08 -22.72 -21.43
N ILE A 542 41.66 -22.49 -22.66
CA ILE A 542 40.27 -22.08 -22.98
C ILE A 542 39.34 -23.25 -22.77
N GLU A 543 39.70 -24.47 -23.19
CA GLU A 543 38.90 -25.68 -22.91
C GLU A 543 38.73 -25.93 -21.43
N ASP A 544 39.79 -25.78 -20.62
CA ASP A 544 39.76 -25.94 -19.19
C ASP A 544 38.88 -24.87 -18.49
N ALA A 545 38.97 -23.60 -18.95
CA ALA A 545 38.13 -22.52 -18.46
C ALA A 545 36.65 -22.71 -18.83
N LYS A 546 36.36 -23.13 -20.07
CA LYS A 546 35.05 -23.46 -20.57
C LYS A 546 34.42 -24.62 -19.78
N ALA A 547 35.19 -25.69 -19.54
CA ALA A 547 34.72 -26.84 -18.78
C ALA A 547 34.34 -26.47 -17.34
N LYS A 548 35.11 -25.61 -16.67
CA LYS A 548 34.78 -25.09 -15.34
C LYS A 548 33.54 -24.22 -15.35
N LEU A 549 33.35 -23.38 -16.34
CA LEU A 549 32.15 -22.56 -16.48
C LEU A 549 30.92 -23.46 -16.72
N GLN A 550 31.04 -24.47 -17.58
CA GLN A 550 29.96 -25.44 -17.81
C GLN A 550 29.59 -26.20 -16.54
N GLU A 551 30.59 -26.65 -15.76
CA GLU A 551 30.34 -27.31 -14.48
C GLU A 551 29.62 -26.39 -13.47
N ALA A 552 29.95 -25.10 -13.44
CA ALA A 552 29.27 -24.12 -12.59
C ALA A 552 27.81 -23.90 -13.06
N VAL A 553 27.57 -23.85 -14.36
CA VAL A 553 26.21 -23.77 -14.95
C VAL A 553 25.39 -25.01 -14.59
N ASP A 554 25.98 -26.20 -14.70
CA ASP A 554 25.30 -27.47 -14.39
C ASP A 554 24.96 -27.61 -12.90
N LYS A 555 25.75 -26.98 -12.01
CA LYS A 555 25.51 -26.91 -10.57
C LYS A 555 24.64 -25.75 -10.12
N ASP A 556 24.24 -24.87 -11.02
CA ASP A 556 23.45 -23.65 -10.77
C ASP A 556 24.07 -22.71 -9.71
N ASP A 557 25.41 -22.68 -9.64
CA ASP A 557 26.17 -21.84 -8.71
C ASP A 557 26.49 -20.48 -9.35
N THR A 558 25.67 -19.46 -9.04
CA THR A 558 25.74 -18.13 -9.65
C THR A 558 27.08 -17.42 -9.42
N ASP A 559 27.70 -17.57 -8.25
CA ASP A 559 28.98 -16.92 -7.96
C ASP A 559 30.13 -17.61 -8.70
N ALA A 560 30.09 -18.94 -8.80
CA ALA A 560 31.00 -19.71 -9.62
C ALA A 560 30.81 -19.42 -11.12
N ILE A 561 29.56 -19.20 -11.58
CA ILE A 561 29.26 -18.82 -12.97
C ILE A 561 29.88 -17.47 -13.29
N ARG A 562 29.69 -16.45 -12.45
CA ARG A 562 30.28 -15.11 -12.65
C ARG A 562 31.80 -15.17 -12.76
N SER A 563 32.42 -15.85 -11.80
CA SER A 563 33.87 -16.05 -11.80
C SER A 563 34.35 -16.84 -13.04
N GLY A 564 33.56 -17.82 -13.48
CA GLY A 564 33.81 -18.62 -14.66
C GLY A 564 33.72 -17.82 -15.96
N ILE A 565 32.75 -16.90 -16.08
CA ILE A 565 32.59 -15.96 -17.20
C ILE A 565 33.83 -15.07 -17.33
N ASP A 566 34.27 -14.47 -16.22
CA ASP A 566 35.44 -13.59 -16.21
C ASP A 566 36.72 -14.34 -16.61
N ASN A 567 36.90 -15.55 -16.05
CA ASN A 567 38.04 -16.39 -16.38
C ASN A 567 38.06 -16.83 -17.85
N LEU A 568 36.88 -17.19 -18.39
CA LEU A 568 36.78 -17.59 -19.80
C LEU A 568 36.99 -16.40 -20.75
N LYS A 569 36.44 -15.21 -20.43
CA LYS A 569 36.68 -13.99 -21.17
C LYS A 569 38.17 -13.63 -21.18
N GLN A 570 38.85 -13.79 -20.05
CA GLN A 570 40.30 -13.52 -19.98
C GLN A 570 41.11 -14.52 -20.80
N ALA A 571 40.74 -15.81 -20.75
CA ALA A 571 41.39 -16.83 -21.58
C ALA A 571 41.16 -16.58 -23.09
N LEU A 572 40.01 -16.06 -23.49
CA LEU A 572 39.70 -15.70 -24.87
C LEU A 572 40.46 -14.46 -25.36
N GLN A 573 40.81 -13.50 -24.49
CA GLN A 573 41.66 -12.36 -24.83
C GLN A 573 43.07 -12.79 -25.24
N ASP A 574 43.58 -13.89 -24.68
CA ASP A 574 44.89 -14.46 -25.04
C ASP A 574 44.93 -14.97 -26.50
N ILE A 575 43.77 -15.32 -27.12
CA ILE A 575 43.65 -15.67 -28.53
C ILE A 575 44.01 -14.45 -29.38
N GLY A 576 43.42 -13.27 -29.07
CA GLY A 576 43.65 -12.04 -29.81
C GLY A 576 45.15 -11.69 -29.87
N ALA A 577 45.83 -11.80 -28.74
CA ALA A 577 47.26 -11.57 -28.63
C ALA A 577 48.11 -12.60 -29.42
N SER A 578 47.67 -13.86 -29.45
CA SER A 578 48.42 -14.95 -30.12
C SER A 578 48.18 -14.97 -31.64
N VAL A 579 46.98 -14.67 -32.11
CA VAL A 579 46.61 -14.70 -33.54
C VAL A 579 47.05 -13.42 -34.27
N TYR A 580 47.00 -12.26 -33.59
CA TYR A 580 47.47 -10.98 -34.15
C TYR A 580 48.96 -10.71 -33.90
N GLY A 581 49.58 -11.38 -32.88
CA GLY A 581 51.02 -11.20 -32.57
C GLY A 581 51.97 -11.92 -33.52
N GLN A 582 51.52 -12.94 -34.30
CA GLN A 582 52.36 -13.64 -35.30
C GLN A 582 52.34 -12.98 -36.69
N GLY A 583 51.58 -11.88 -36.89
CA GLY A 583 51.51 -11.16 -38.18
C GLY A 583 52.40 -9.91 -38.28
N ALA A 584 53.13 -9.54 -37.23
CA ALA A 584 53.96 -8.32 -37.21
C ALA A 584 55.44 -8.62 -36.95
N GLY A 585 56.03 -9.42 -37.82
CA GLY A 585 57.52 -9.54 -37.94
C GLY A 585 58.00 -8.78 -39.15
N GLY A 586 58.43 -7.53 -39.01
CA GLY A 586 59.21 -6.83 -40.05
C GLY A 586 58.72 -5.40 -40.30
N GLY A 587 59.39 -4.41 -39.67
CA GLY A 587 59.26 -3.01 -40.07
C GLY A 587 59.48 -2.03 -38.90
N SER A 588 60.77 -1.75 -38.66
CA SER A 588 61.22 -0.66 -37.79
C SER A 588 60.77 0.71 -38.32
N GLY A 589 60.16 1.52 -37.47
CA GLY A 589 59.87 2.93 -37.77
C GLY A 589 59.50 3.68 -36.50
N SER A 590 60.41 4.48 -36.02
CA SER A 590 60.43 5.32 -34.82
C SER A 590 59.32 6.37 -34.73
N GLY A 591 58.68 6.46 -33.55
CA GLY A 591 58.17 7.57 -32.71
C GLY A 591 57.24 8.61 -33.33
N PRO A 592 56.67 9.50 -32.53
CA PRO A 592 56.74 9.73 -31.09
C PRO A 592 55.39 9.76 -30.36
N GLY A 593 55.49 9.84 -29.06
CA GLY A 593 54.45 9.68 -28.06
C GLY A 593 53.45 10.86 -27.88
N PRO A 594 52.64 10.75 -26.82
CA PRO A 594 51.31 11.31 -26.77
C PRO A 594 51.25 12.71 -26.15
N ASP A 595 50.29 13.50 -26.61
CA ASP A 595 49.92 14.73 -25.92
C ASP A 595 48.49 14.71 -25.44
N GLN A 596 48.36 15.17 -24.21
CA GLN A 596 47.13 15.32 -23.45
C GLN A 596 46.46 16.65 -23.83
N ASN A 597 45.17 16.68 -23.61
CA ASN A 597 44.33 17.87 -23.37
C ASN A 597 43.57 18.44 -24.56
N ALA A 598 42.25 18.33 -24.47
CA ALA A 598 41.37 19.51 -24.40
C ALA A 598 39.90 19.09 -24.39
N GLY A 599 39.20 19.57 -23.37
CA GLY A 599 37.77 19.46 -23.21
C GLY A 599 36.98 20.45 -24.09
N PRO A 600 35.66 20.50 -23.90
CA PRO A 600 34.69 20.81 -24.95
C PRO A 600 34.27 22.28 -25.00
N SER A 601 33.77 22.70 -26.14
CA SER A 601 32.73 23.76 -26.21
C SER A 601 32.09 23.87 -27.61
N PRO A 602 30.99 24.62 -27.72
CA PRO A 602 29.70 24.16 -28.22
C PRO A 602 29.26 24.81 -29.54
N GLY A 603 28.15 24.26 -30.07
CA GLY A 603 27.28 25.09 -30.93
C GLY A 603 27.05 24.58 -32.34
N GLN A 604 25.88 24.28 -32.63
CA GLN A 604 24.98 24.78 -33.66
C GLN A 604 24.14 23.71 -34.37
N GLU A 605 22.90 24.04 -34.39
CA GLU A 605 21.67 23.60 -35.01
C GLU A 605 21.74 22.89 -36.37
N GLY A 606 20.77 22.01 -36.56
CA GLY A 606 20.33 21.66 -37.91
C GLY A 606 19.62 20.31 -38.05
N GLY A 607 18.31 20.31 -37.82
CA GLY A 607 17.31 19.73 -38.71
C GLY A 607 17.23 18.22 -38.94
N GLY A 608 16.13 17.63 -38.49
CA GLY A 608 15.39 16.72 -39.36
C GLY A 608 15.44 15.22 -39.04
N GLY A 609 14.35 14.69 -38.50
CA GLY A 609 13.79 13.45 -39.03
C GLY A 609 14.02 12.16 -38.25
N GLY A 610 12.95 11.67 -37.64
CA GLY A 610 12.65 10.23 -37.56
C GLY A 610 13.23 9.49 -36.35
N GLY A 611 12.46 9.42 -35.28
CA GLY A 611 12.66 8.44 -34.21
C GLY A 611 12.18 7.05 -34.63
N PRO A 612 12.80 5.98 -34.15
CA PRO A 612 12.20 4.66 -34.23
C PRO A 612 11.29 4.41 -33.06
N ASP A 613 10.12 3.95 -33.43
CA ASP A 613 9.02 3.43 -32.61
C ASP A 613 9.44 2.05 -32.05
N ASP A 614 9.78 1.99 -30.76
CA ASP A 614 9.99 0.71 -30.06
C ASP A 614 8.67 0.22 -29.50
N SER A 615 7.76 -0.21 -30.39
CA SER A 615 6.63 -1.05 -30.04
C SER A 615 7.09 -2.53 -30.00
N VAL A 616 7.19 -3.07 -28.79
CA VAL A 616 7.30 -4.52 -28.59
C VAL A 616 6.01 -5.17 -29.04
N ASN A 617 6.05 -5.78 -30.23
CA ASN A 617 4.98 -6.61 -30.77
C ASN A 617 4.82 -7.86 -29.93
N ALA A 618 3.83 -7.88 -29.05
CA ALA A 618 3.19 -9.12 -28.62
C ALA A 618 2.15 -9.46 -29.68
N ASP A 619 2.44 -10.47 -30.51
CA ASP A 619 1.55 -10.97 -31.53
C ASP A 619 0.26 -11.54 -30.91
N PHE A 620 -0.72 -10.67 -30.72
CA PHE A 620 -2.12 -11.08 -30.62
C PHE A 620 -2.84 -10.44 -31.80
N LYS A 621 -3.24 -11.27 -32.78
CA LYS A 621 -4.04 -10.82 -33.91
C LYS A 621 -5.35 -10.24 -33.41
N VAL A 622 -5.42 -8.91 -33.41
CA VAL A 622 -6.67 -8.18 -33.36
C VAL A 622 -7.21 -8.15 -34.80
N ASN A 623 -8.24 -8.91 -35.08
CA ASN A 623 -9.02 -8.66 -36.28
C ASN A 623 -9.96 -7.49 -36.00
N LYS A 624 -9.91 -6.52 -36.91
CA LYS A 624 -10.77 -5.33 -36.93
C LYS A 624 -12.24 -5.69 -37.08
#